data_10bbf4a5d4984e95ee92e3665f2cedfd
#
_entry.id   10bbf4a5d4984e95ee92e3665f2cedfd
#
_cell.length_a   1.000
_cell.length_b   1.000
_cell.length_c   1.000
_cell.angle_alpha   90.00
_cell.angle_beta   90.00
_cell.angle_gamma   90.00
#
_symmetry.space_group_name_H-M   'P 1'
#
loop_
_entity.id
_entity.type
_entity.pdbx_description
1 polymer ?
#
loop_
_entity_poly.entity_id
_entity_poly.type
_entity_poly.pdbx_seq_one_letter_code
_entity_poly.pdbx_strand_id
1 'polypeptide(L)'
;MRVERHGHSCVVVRATSTLVVDPGVWSDVSAALDSADAVLVTHEHPDHLAVEPVVASGLPVWGPAPVVDLLAAAGAARDRLHQVCGGDLITPSGITVRVLGEWHELIHADAPRFANVGYLVDDRVLHPGDAYVAIPDGVPVELACVPVSGPWLRISDVVDWVRQVRPACVVPVHDALASQRGVELALTWVERLCDVDVIRSGEVDLGGG
;
A
#
# COMPACT_ATOMS: atom_id res chain seq x y z
N MET A 1 14.81 -9.07 2.46
CA MET A 1 13.38 -8.64 2.59
C MET A 1 12.62 -9.18 1.40
N ARG A 2 11.45 -9.77 1.62
CA ARG A 2 10.64 -10.38 0.55
C ARG A 2 9.27 -9.70 0.48
N VAL A 3 8.77 -9.43 -0.71
CA VAL A 3 7.50 -8.75 -0.95
C VAL A 3 6.62 -9.63 -1.84
N GLU A 4 5.40 -9.92 -1.39
CA GLU A 4 4.42 -10.78 -2.07
C GLU A 4 3.13 -10.00 -2.33
N ARG A 5 2.54 -10.14 -3.53
CA ARG A 5 1.23 -9.58 -3.85
C ARG A 5 0.14 -10.62 -3.60
N HIS A 6 -0.89 -10.23 -2.88
CA HIS A 6 -2.05 -11.09 -2.57
C HIS A 6 -3.34 -10.64 -3.28
N GLY A 7 -3.21 -9.89 -4.36
CA GLY A 7 -4.28 -9.35 -5.18
C GLY A 7 -4.60 -7.90 -4.86
N HIS A 8 -5.10 -7.19 -5.84
CA HIS A 8 -5.43 -5.77 -5.82
C HIS A 8 -4.34 -4.92 -5.17
N SER A 9 -4.60 -4.35 -3.99
CA SER A 9 -3.63 -3.52 -3.27
C SER A 9 -2.98 -4.27 -2.08
N CYS A 10 -3.33 -5.53 -1.85
CA CYS A 10 -2.79 -6.29 -0.73
C CYS A 10 -1.36 -6.75 -1.00
N VAL A 11 -0.45 -6.30 -0.14
CA VAL A 11 0.97 -6.63 -0.19
C VAL A 11 1.45 -7.16 1.16
N VAL A 12 2.18 -8.27 1.15
CA VAL A 12 2.84 -8.84 2.33
C VAL A 12 4.33 -8.55 2.25
N VAL A 13 4.87 -7.93 3.29
CA VAL A 13 6.30 -7.63 3.43
C VAL A 13 6.88 -8.51 4.52
N ARG A 14 7.75 -9.45 4.15
CA ARG A 14 8.45 -10.35 5.06
C ARG A 14 9.89 -9.90 5.27
N ALA A 15 10.21 -9.56 6.51
CA ALA A 15 11.56 -9.18 6.95
C ALA A 15 11.90 -9.96 8.25
N THR A 16 12.24 -9.30 9.33
CA THR A 16 12.35 -9.90 10.67
C THR A 16 10.98 -10.30 11.23
N SER A 17 9.95 -9.63 10.76
CA SER A 17 8.54 -9.90 11.02
C SER A 17 7.75 -9.75 9.72
N THR A 18 6.46 -10.08 9.73
CA THR A 18 5.59 -10.03 8.56
C THR A 18 4.57 -8.91 8.72
N LEU A 19 4.60 -7.93 7.82
CA LEU A 19 3.60 -6.86 7.73
C LEU A 19 2.69 -7.12 6.54
N VAL A 20 1.39 -6.93 6.73
CA VAL A 20 0.40 -6.92 5.65
C VAL A 20 -0.07 -5.49 5.42
N VAL A 21 -0.04 -5.04 4.18
CA VAL A 21 -0.56 -3.73 3.78
C VAL A 21 -1.83 -3.93 2.96
N ASP A 22 -2.88 -3.21 3.30
CA ASP A 22 -4.17 -3.15 2.58
C ASP A 22 -4.81 -4.51 2.27
N PRO A 23 -5.15 -5.33 3.27
CA PRO A 23 -5.88 -6.57 3.08
C PRO A 23 -7.37 -6.31 2.78
N GLY A 24 -7.66 -5.84 1.56
CA GLY A 24 -9.00 -5.48 1.09
C GLY A 24 -9.79 -6.64 0.51
N VAL A 25 -11.10 -6.45 0.27
CA VAL A 25 -12.04 -7.51 -0.14
C VAL A 25 -11.76 -8.08 -1.54
N TRP A 26 -10.90 -7.46 -2.35
CA TRP A 26 -10.51 -7.95 -3.67
C TRP A 26 -9.16 -8.68 -3.67
N SER A 27 -8.71 -9.10 -2.50
CA SER A 27 -7.44 -9.80 -2.30
C SER A 27 -7.64 -11.15 -1.60
N ASP A 28 -6.61 -11.98 -1.58
CA ASP A 28 -6.59 -13.19 -0.75
C ASP A 28 -6.23 -12.83 0.70
N VAL A 29 -7.21 -12.25 1.38
CA VAL A 29 -7.09 -11.76 2.77
C VAL A 29 -6.69 -12.89 3.71
N SER A 30 -7.24 -14.10 3.52
CA SER A 30 -6.96 -15.24 4.40
C SER A 30 -5.47 -15.63 4.32
N ALA A 31 -4.95 -15.80 3.11
CA ALA A 31 -3.54 -16.13 2.92
C ALA A 31 -2.60 -15.00 3.38
N ALA A 32 -3.00 -13.73 3.18
CA ALA A 32 -2.21 -12.58 3.63
C ALA A 32 -2.09 -12.52 5.17
N LEU A 33 -3.19 -12.76 5.90
CA LEU A 33 -3.23 -12.65 7.35
C LEU A 33 -2.66 -13.88 8.09
N ASP A 34 -2.57 -15.05 7.44
CA ASP A 34 -2.23 -16.35 8.08
C ASP A 34 -0.88 -16.32 8.85
N SER A 35 0.09 -15.56 8.37
CA SER A 35 1.42 -15.42 9.00
C SER A 35 1.80 -14.00 9.33
N ALA A 36 0.83 -13.08 9.43
CA ALA A 36 1.07 -11.68 9.71
C ALA A 36 1.33 -11.42 11.20
N ASP A 37 2.23 -10.49 11.48
CA ASP A 37 2.49 -9.97 12.82
C ASP A 37 1.78 -8.63 13.05
N ALA A 38 1.48 -7.90 11.96
CA ALA A 38 0.80 -6.60 12.01
C ALA A 38 0.15 -6.24 10.67
N VAL A 39 -0.86 -5.38 10.72
CA VAL A 39 -1.60 -4.86 9.55
C VAL A 39 -1.40 -3.36 9.44
N LEU A 40 -1.10 -2.89 8.25
CA LEU A 40 -1.06 -1.47 7.88
C LEU A 40 -2.20 -1.21 6.90
N VAL A 41 -3.01 -0.19 7.14
CA VAL A 41 -4.13 0.15 6.25
C VAL A 41 -3.99 1.60 5.81
N THR A 42 -3.95 1.83 4.51
CA THR A 42 -3.75 3.17 3.95
C THR A 42 -4.99 4.05 4.10
N HIS A 43 -6.19 3.48 3.92
CA HIS A 43 -7.47 4.17 4.04
C HIS A 43 -8.65 3.16 4.18
N GLU A 44 -9.86 3.68 4.43
CA GLU A 44 -11.03 2.88 4.84
C GLU A 44 -11.83 2.24 3.68
N HIS A 45 -11.45 2.41 2.41
CA HIS A 45 -12.20 1.81 1.31
C HIS A 45 -12.19 0.27 1.38
N PRO A 46 -13.30 -0.41 1.00
CA PRO A 46 -13.40 -1.87 1.16
C PRO A 46 -12.37 -2.67 0.38
N ASP A 47 -11.88 -2.15 -0.72
CA ASP A 47 -10.83 -2.77 -1.55
C ASP A 47 -9.43 -2.65 -0.93
N HIS A 48 -9.27 -1.86 0.15
CA HIS A 48 -8.05 -1.76 0.97
C HIS A 48 -8.24 -2.33 2.40
N LEU A 49 -9.49 -2.47 2.87
CA LEU A 49 -9.79 -2.97 4.19
C LEU A 49 -10.98 -3.95 4.20
N ALA A 50 -10.71 -5.23 4.36
CA ALA A 50 -11.71 -6.24 4.67
C ALA A 50 -11.95 -6.25 6.19
N VAL A 51 -12.96 -5.51 6.65
CA VAL A 51 -13.17 -5.20 8.07
C VAL A 51 -13.29 -6.46 8.92
N GLU A 52 -14.21 -7.38 8.58
CA GLU A 52 -14.49 -8.55 9.41
C GLU A 52 -13.28 -9.50 9.53
N PRO A 53 -12.56 -9.88 8.45
CA PRO A 53 -11.36 -10.70 8.59
C PRO A 53 -10.25 -10.02 9.40
N VAL A 54 -10.04 -8.72 9.22
CA VAL A 54 -9.02 -7.97 9.97
C VAL A 54 -9.37 -7.93 11.47
N VAL A 55 -10.62 -7.65 11.83
CA VAL A 55 -11.07 -7.70 13.23
C VAL A 55 -10.92 -9.11 13.81
N ALA A 56 -11.33 -10.15 13.05
CA ALA A 56 -11.25 -11.53 13.50
C ALA A 56 -9.82 -12.03 13.69
N SER A 57 -8.84 -11.47 12.98
CA SER A 57 -7.42 -11.83 13.12
C SER A 57 -6.85 -11.46 14.49
N GLY A 58 -7.40 -10.44 15.16
CA GLY A 58 -6.88 -9.91 16.43
C GLY A 58 -5.50 -9.29 16.35
N LEU A 59 -4.95 -9.10 15.14
CA LEU A 59 -3.65 -8.48 14.90
C LEU A 59 -3.66 -6.99 15.27
N PRO A 60 -2.52 -6.41 15.65
CA PRO A 60 -2.40 -4.97 15.78
C PRO A 60 -2.50 -4.30 14.40
N VAL A 61 -3.24 -3.20 14.32
CA VAL A 61 -3.54 -2.47 13.08
C VAL A 61 -3.11 -1.02 13.21
N TRP A 62 -2.40 -0.51 12.22
CA TRP A 62 -2.07 0.90 12.04
C TRP A 62 -2.82 1.46 10.84
N GLY A 63 -3.43 2.63 11.00
CA GLY A 63 -4.14 3.32 9.92
C GLY A 63 -4.56 4.73 10.31
N PRO A 64 -5.03 5.56 9.36
CA PRO A 64 -5.57 6.89 9.67
C PRO A 64 -6.85 6.79 10.50
N ALA A 65 -7.27 7.92 11.09
CA ALA A 65 -8.42 7.96 11.99
C ALA A 65 -9.68 7.25 11.47
N PRO A 66 -10.12 7.40 10.20
CA PRO A 66 -11.31 6.70 9.70
C PRO A 66 -11.18 5.17 9.74
N VAL A 67 -9.98 4.62 9.48
CA VAL A 67 -9.70 3.17 9.60
C VAL A 67 -9.85 2.70 11.04
N VAL A 68 -9.25 3.43 11.98
CA VAL A 68 -9.34 3.12 13.42
C VAL A 68 -10.78 3.17 13.91
N ASP A 69 -11.53 4.20 13.51
CA ASP A 69 -12.94 4.37 13.91
C ASP A 69 -13.82 3.25 13.35
N LEU A 70 -13.62 2.88 12.08
CA LEU A 70 -14.36 1.80 11.41
C LEU A 70 -14.11 0.44 12.09
N LEU A 71 -12.84 0.10 12.36
CA LEU A 71 -12.48 -1.15 13.03
C LEU A 71 -12.96 -1.19 14.49
N ALA A 72 -12.87 -0.07 15.22
CA ALA A 72 -13.40 0.03 16.58
C ALA A 72 -14.92 -0.15 16.62
N ALA A 73 -15.64 0.44 15.65
CA ALA A 73 -17.09 0.26 15.51
C ALA A 73 -17.46 -1.20 15.17
N ALA A 74 -16.59 -1.91 14.44
CA ALA A 74 -16.75 -3.32 14.14
C ALA A 74 -16.33 -4.27 15.29
N GLY A 75 -15.86 -3.74 16.41
CA GLY A 75 -15.56 -4.52 17.62
C GLY A 75 -14.10 -4.93 17.80
N ALA A 76 -13.17 -4.35 17.03
CA ALA A 76 -11.76 -4.56 17.27
C ALA A 76 -11.32 -4.04 18.65
N ALA A 77 -10.41 -4.76 19.30
CA ALA A 77 -9.88 -4.39 20.61
C ALA A 77 -9.07 -3.06 20.48
N ARG A 78 -9.40 -2.06 21.31
CA ARG A 78 -8.81 -0.71 21.17
C ARG A 78 -7.30 -0.68 21.40
N ASP A 79 -6.75 -1.56 22.20
CA ASP A 79 -5.31 -1.72 22.44
C ASP A 79 -4.56 -2.31 21.23
N ARG A 80 -5.30 -2.77 20.22
CA ARG A 80 -4.77 -3.24 18.94
C ARG A 80 -4.86 -2.22 17.82
N LEU A 81 -5.49 -1.08 18.06
CA LEU A 81 -5.70 -0.03 17.05
C LEU A 81 -4.77 1.15 17.30
N HIS A 82 -3.97 1.46 16.31
CA HIS A 82 -2.96 2.52 16.36
C HIS A 82 -3.23 3.55 15.25
N GLN A 83 -3.74 4.72 15.65
CA GLN A 83 -3.93 5.82 14.71
C GLN A 83 -2.58 6.39 14.28
N VAL A 84 -2.47 6.67 12.98
CA VAL A 84 -1.29 7.31 12.38
C VAL A 84 -1.67 8.46 11.47
N CYS A 85 -0.71 9.35 11.22
CA CYS A 85 -0.82 10.42 10.23
C CYS A 85 0.51 10.62 9.49
N GLY A 86 0.46 11.34 8.37
CA GLY A 86 1.67 11.65 7.61
C GLY A 86 2.73 12.36 8.46
N GLY A 87 3.96 11.89 8.36
CA GLY A 87 5.11 12.36 9.15
C GLY A 87 5.45 11.47 10.35
N ASP A 88 4.57 10.54 10.73
CA ASP A 88 4.86 9.60 11.82
C ASP A 88 5.96 8.62 11.42
N LEU A 89 6.75 8.22 12.43
CA LEU A 89 7.70 7.10 12.36
C LEU A 89 7.25 6.05 13.36
N ILE A 90 6.84 4.89 12.87
CA ILE A 90 6.31 3.79 13.68
C ILE A 90 7.18 2.55 13.59
N THR A 91 6.99 1.60 14.50
CA THR A 91 7.78 0.36 14.52
C THR A 91 6.87 -0.87 14.73
N PRO A 92 5.90 -1.13 13.83
CA PRO A 92 5.05 -2.31 13.94
C PRO A 92 5.90 -3.58 13.91
N SER A 93 5.74 -4.40 14.95
CA SER A 93 6.46 -5.66 15.13
C SER A 93 7.98 -5.55 14.93
N GLY A 94 8.56 -4.38 15.26
CA GLY A 94 10.01 -4.13 15.20
C GLY A 94 10.54 -3.67 13.84
N ILE A 95 9.70 -3.52 12.82
CA ILE A 95 10.09 -2.98 11.50
C ILE A 95 9.83 -1.48 11.48
N THR A 96 10.81 -0.69 11.02
CA THR A 96 10.65 0.75 10.88
C THR A 96 9.75 1.10 9.69
N VAL A 97 8.74 1.92 9.91
CA VAL A 97 7.83 2.38 8.85
C VAL A 97 7.62 3.89 8.96
N ARG A 98 7.89 4.60 7.86
CA ARG A 98 7.50 6.02 7.73
C ARG A 98 6.09 6.10 7.16
N VAL A 99 5.27 6.91 7.79
CA VAL A 99 3.92 7.23 7.32
C VAL A 99 3.99 8.49 6.48
N LEU A 100 3.47 8.44 5.26
CA LEU A 100 3.59 9.50 4.25
C LEU A 100 2.21 9.97 3.78
N GLY A 101 2.11 11.23 3.35
CA GLY A 101 0.88 11.76 2.77
C GLY A 101 -0.22 12.00 3.82
N GLU A 102 -1.41 12.32 3.33
CA GLU A 102 -2.57 12.65 4.16
C GLU A 102 -3.89 12.36 3.46
N TRP A 103 -3.91 12.46 2.13
CA TRP A 103 -5.14 12.46 1.35
C TRP A 103 -5.08 11.51 0.16
N HIS A 104 -6.21 10.86 -0.07
CA HIS A 104 -6.51 10.11 -1.29
C HIS A 104 -6.53 11.06 -2.51
N GLU A 105 -6.11 10.55 -3.69
CA GLU A 105 -6.24 11.32 -4.93
C GLU A 105 -7.68 11.69 -5.22
N LEU A 106 -7.85 12.86 -5.82
CA LEU A 106 -9.18 13.44 -6.03
C LEU A 106 -9.89 12.72 -7.19
N ILE A 107 -11.01 12.05 -6.89
CA ILE A 107 -11.87 11.44 -7.91
C ILE A 107 -12.59 12.53 -8.71
N HIS A 108 -13.20 13.49 -8.02
CA HIS A 108 -13.92 14.63 -8.59
C HIS A 108 -14.04 15.75 -7.57
N ALA A 109 -14.14 17.00 -8.04
CA ALA A 109 -14.25 18.17 -7.15
C ALA A 109 -15.49 18.12 -6.22
N ASP A 110 -16.55 17.46 -6.65
CA ASP A 110 -17.80 17.30 -5.88
C ASP A 110 -17.83 16.00 -5.03
N ALA A 111 -16.78 15.16 -5.14
CA ALA A 111 -16.67 13.95 -4.31
C ALA A 111 -16.11 14.30 -2.91
N PRO A 112 -16.48 13.56 -1.87
CA PRO A 112 -15.85 13.71 -0.57
C PRO A 112 -14.35 13.45 -0.66
N ARG A 113 -13.58 14.11 0.19
CA ARG A 113 -12.16 13.87 0.31
C ARG A 113 -11.92 12.80 1.39
N PHE A 114 -11.19 11.74 1.04
CA PHE A 114 -10.86 10.65 1.95
C PHE A 114 -9.44 10.82 2.50
N ALA A 115 -9.22 10.41 3.75
CA ALA A 115 -7.88 10.27 4.28
C ALA A 115 -7.16 9.12 3.56
N ASN A 116 -5.87 9.28 3.26
CA ASN A 116 -5.01 8.20 2.80
C ASN A 116 -3.59 8.47 3.29
N VAL A 117 -2.95 7.45 3.82
CA VAL A 117 -1.52 7.47 4.12
C VAL A 117 -0.79 6.42 3.28
N GLY A 118 0.43 6.72 2.89
CA GLY A 118 1.35 5.74 2.32
C GLY A 118 2.31 5.22 3.39
N TYR A 119 2.86 4.05 3.18
CA TYR A 119 3.84 3.42 4.06
C TYR A 119 5.15 3.17 3.31
N LEU A 120 6.23 3.69 3.86
CA LEU A 120 7.59 3.37 3.42
C LEU A 120 8.24 2.46 4.48
N VAL A 121 8.28 1.17 4.15
CA VAL A 121 8.74 0.11 5.05
C VAL A 121 10.26 -0.01 4.94
N ASP A 122 10.94 0.17 6.06
CA ASP A 122 12.40 0.04 6.24
C ASP A 122 13.22 0.88 5.23
N ASP A 123 12.66 2.03 4.82
CA ASP A 123 13.18 2.92 3.77
C ASP A 123 13.41 2.23 2.40
N ARG A 124 12.81 1.06 2.17
CA ARG A 124 13.03 0.19 1.00
C ARG A 124 11.77 -0.06 0.16
N VAL A 125 10.62 -0.32 0.81
CA VAL A 125 9.38 -0.70 0.13
C VAL A 125 8.33 0.38 0.33
N LEU A 126 7.87 0.99 -0.76
CA LEU A 126 6.86 2.04 -0.75
C LEU A 126 5.50 1.50 -1.21
N HIS A 127 4.50 1.61 -0.34
CA HIS A 127 3.09 1.40 -0.68
C HIS A 127 2.33 2.73 -0.52
N PRO A 128 1.85 3.36 -1.59
CA PRO A 128 1.28 4.71 -1.53
C PRO A 128 -0.20 4.74 -1.12
N GLY A 129 -0.89 3.58 -1.11
CA GLY A 129 -2.35 3.54 -1.17
C GLY A 129 -2.85 4.13 -2.48
N ASP A 130 -3.92 4.91 -2.40
CA ASP A 130 -4.55 5.58 -3.55
C ASP A 130 -4.12 7.05 -3.65
N ALA A 131 -2.80 7.26 -3.61
CA ALA A 131 -2.20 8.59 -3.68
C ALA A 131 -0.82 8.58 -4.34
N TYR A 132 -0.36 9.75 -4.74
CA TYR A 132 1.01 9.98 -5.21
C TYR A 132 1.83 10.64 -4.11
N VAL A 133 2.14 9.85 -3.06
CA VAL A 133 2.81 10.37 -1.87
C VAL A 133 4.25 10.81 -2.16
N ALA A 134 4.65 11.93 -1.57
CA ALA A 134 6.04 12.37 -1.60
C ALA A 134 6.88 11.55 -0.62
N ILE A 135 8.11 11.22 -1.02
CA ILE A 135 9.09 10.56 -0.16
C ILE A 135 10.10 11.58 0.38
N PRO A 136 10.74 11.35 1.53
CA PRO A 136 11.80 12.20 2.02
C PRO A 136 13.00 12.22 1.06
N ASP A 137 13.66 13.37 0.96
CA ASP A 137 14.85 13.54 0.10
C ASP A 137 15.96 12.55 0.45
N GLY A 138 16.54 11.94 -0.57
CA GLY A 138 17.70 11.06 -0.43
C GLY A 138 17.41 9.65 0.07
N VAL A 139 16.15 9.28 0.29
CA VAL A 139 15.77 7.92 0.65
C VAL A 139 15.74 7.03 -0.61
N PRO A 140 16.54 5.96 -0.68
CA PRO A 140 16.56 5.07 -1.83
C PRO A 140 15.40 4.08 -1.73
N VAL A 141 14.34 4.27 -2.52
CA VAL A 141 13.26 3.29 -2.62
C VAL A 141 13.71 2.15 -3.53
N GLU A 142 13.74 0.93 -3.01
CA GLU A 142 14.09 -0.23 -3.82
C GLU A 142 12.90 -0.75 -4.61
N LEU A 143 11.72 -0.80 -3.98
CA LEU A 143 10.49 -1.24 -4.63
C LEU A 143 9.35 -0.28 -4.33
N ALA A 144 8.64 0.16 -5.38
CA ALA A 144 7.39 0.90 -5.23
C ALA A 144 6.20 0.08 -5.74
N CYS A 145 5.15 0.02 -4.93
CA CYS A 145 3.84 -0.43 -5.36
C CYS A 145 3.19 0.67 -6.20
N VAL A 146 2.86 0.39 -7.46
CA VAL A 146 2.36 1.39 -8.40
C VAL A 146 0.90 1.10 -8.74
N PRO A 147 -0.03 1.99 -8.40
CA PRO A 147 -1.43 1.83 -8.79
C PRO A 147 -1.58 1.92 -10.32
N VAL A 148 -2.35 0.99 -10.91
CA VAL A 148 -2.49 0.88 -12.37
C VAL A 148 -3.92 1.10 -12.87
N SER A 149 -4.90 1.21 -11.98
CA SER A 149 -6.28 1.56 -12.30
C SER A 149 -6.94 2.33 -11.16
N GLY A 150 -8.05 2.99 -11.44
CA GLY A 150 -8.83 3.73 -10.44
C GLY A 150 -9.55 4.92 -11.09
N PRO A 151 -10.69 5.36 -10.52
CA PRO A 151 -11.44 6.49 -11.08
C PRO A 151 -10.71 7.84 -10.96
N TRP A 152 -9.68 7.91 -10.14
CA TRP A 152 -8.83 9.07 -9.91
C TRP A 152 -7.53 9.04 -10.72
N LEU A 153 -7.18 7.89 -11.31
CA LEU A 153 -5.87 7.64 -11.89
C LEU A 153 -5.78 8.11 -13.35
N ARG A 154 -4.73 8.83 -13.66
CA ARG A 154 -4.23 9.05 -15.02
C ARG A 154 -2.81 8.51 -15.13
N ILE A 155 -2.53 7.79 -16.19
CA ILE A 155 -1.20 7.18 -16.39
C ILE A 155 -0.05 8.22 -16.46
N SER A 156 -0.34 9.46 -16.91
CA SER A 156 0.62 10.56 -16.88
C SER A 156 1.08 10.87 -15.46
N ASP A 157 0.14 10.89 -14.52
CA ASP A 157 0.42 11.27 -13.13
C ASP A 157 1.21 10.14 -12.43
N VAL A 158 0.89 8.88 -12.76
CA VAL A 158 1.67 7.71 -12.33
C VAL A 158 3.13 7.80 -12.83
N VAL A 159 3.33 8.10 -14.11
CA VAL A 159 4.67 8.25 -14.70
C VAL A 159 5.45 9.37 -14.02
N ASP A 160 4.81 10.52 -13.82
CA ASP A 160 5.46 11.67 -13.18
C ASP A 160 5.82 11.36 -11.72
N TRP A 161 4.95 10.65 -10.99
CA TRP A 161 5.22 10.21 -9.64
C TRP A 161 6.37 9.19 -9.56
N VAL A 162 6.38 8.16 -10.42
CA VAL A 162 7.48 7.17 -10.46
C VAL A 162 8.81 7.85 -10.77
N ARG A 163 8.84 8.86 -11.65
CA ARG A 163 10.04 9.67 -11.94
C ARG A 163 10.51 10.50 -10.74
N GLN A 164 9.60 10.94 -9.87
CA GLN A 164 9.95 11.64 -8.63
C GLN A 164 10.51 10.67 -7.58
N VAL A 165 9.86 9.52 -7.40
CA VAL A 165 10.26 8.48 -6.43
C VAL A 165 11.57 7.81 -6.86
N ARG A 166 11.74 7.54 -8.16
CA ARG A 166 12.90 6.83 -8.75
C ARG A 166 13.21 5.50 -8.07
N PRO A 167 12.24 4.59 -7.93
CA PRO A 167 12.49 3.29 -7.33
C PRO A 167 13.39 2.44 -8.24
N ALA A 168 14.09 1.46 -7.66
CA ALA A 168 14.86 0.51 -8.45
C ALA A 168 13.96 -0.43 -9.27
N CYS A 169 12.82 -0.85 -8.69
CA CYS A 169 11.80 -1.62 -9.40
C CYS A 169 10.39 -1.26 -8.92
N VAL A 170 9.40 -1.68 -9.71
CA VAL A 170 7.98 -1.47 -9.39
C VAL A 170 7.17 -2.75 -9.52
N VAL A 171 6.12 -2.88 -8.68
CA VAL A 171 5.08 -3.89 -8.81
C VAL A 171 3.72 -3.21 -8.97
N PRO A 172 2.81 -3.72 -9.83
CA PRO A 172 1.48 -3.17 -9.96
C PRO A 172 0.63 -3.47 -8.72
N VAL A 173 -0.15 -2.50 -8.30
CA VAL A 173 -1.25 -2.63 -7.34
C VAL A 173 -2.49 -1.95 -7.88
N HIS A 174 -3.62 -2.07 -7.20
CA HIS A 174 -4.90 -1.49 -7.61
C HIS A 174 -5.35 -1.95 -9.01
N ASP A 175 -5.21 -3.27 -9.28
CA ASP A 175 -5.36 -3.84 -10.63
C ASP A 175 -6.72 -4.54 -10.87
N ALA A 176 -7.51 -4.84 -9.83
CA ALA A 176 -8.74 -5.62 -9.95
C ALA A 176 -9.81 -4.97 -10.84
N LEU A 177 -9.80 -3.65 -11.00
CA LEU A 177 -10.74 -2.92 -11.86
C LEU A 177 -10.35 -2.90 -13.34
N ALA A 178 -9.13 -3.31 -13.68
CA ALA A 178 -8.63 -3.31 -15.04
C ALA A 178 -8.63 -4.72 -15.64
N SER A 179 -8.80 -4.81 -16.95
CA SER A 179 -8.49 -6.05 -17.64
C SER A 179 -6.98 -6.29 -17.65
N GLN A 180 -6.55 -7.55 -17.78
CA GLN A 180 -5.12 -7.87 -17.89
C GLN A 180 -4.41 -7.03 -18.97
N ARG A 181 -5.09 -6.78 -20.11
CA ARG A 181 -4.54 -5.92 -21.18
C ARG A 181 -4.40 -4.46 -20.74
N GLY A 182 -5.32 -3.97 -19.92
CA GLY A 182 -5.23 -2.62 -19.35
C GLY A 182 -4.05 -2.47 -18.41
N VAL A 183 -3.85 -3.44 -17.53
CA VAL A 183 -2.69 -3.50 -16.62
C VAL A 183 -1.38 -3.52 -17.42
N GLU A 184 -1.26 -4.42 -18.41
CA GLU A 184 -0.05 -4.51 -19.26
C GLU A 184 0.22 -3.21 -20.04
N LEU A 185 -0.83 -2.53 -20.51
CA LEU A 185 -0.67 -1.25 -21.19
C LEU A 185 -0.14 -0.18 -20.23
N ALA A 186 -0.69 -0.07 -19.03
CA ALA A 186 -0.23 0.87 -18.01
C ALA A 186 1.24 0.62 -17.65
N LEU A 187 1.60 -0.64 -17.35
CA LEU A 187 2.96 -1.03 -17.02
C LEU A 187 3.95 -0.79 -18.16
N THR A 188 3.54 -1.00 -19.41
CA THR A 188 4.37 -0.70 -20.58
C THR A 188 4.73 0.78 -20.67
N TRP A 189 3.80 1.68 -20.32
CA TRP A 189 4.09 3.11 -20.29
C TRP A 189 5.00 3.49 -19.12
N VAL A 190 4.82 2.91 -17.94
CA VAL A 190 5.71 3.12 -16.80
C VAL A 190 7.13 2.68 -17.14
N GLU A 191 7.31 1.44 -17.65
CA GLU A 191 8.60 0.88 -18.04
C GLU A 191 9.33 1.76 -19.08
N ARG A 192 8.63 2.16 -20.14
CA ARG A 192 9.21 2.95 -21.24
C ARG A 192 9.57 4.38 -20.85
N LEU A 193 8.82 5.00 -19.96
CA LEU A 193 8.96 6.41 -19.64
C LEU A 193 9.75 6.68 -18.36
N CYS A 194 9.91 5.69 -17.49
CA CYS A 194 10.58 5.86 -16.20
C CYS A 194 11.95 5.16 -16.13
N ASP A 195 12.30 4.31 -17.12
CA ASP A 195 13.54 3.51 -17.13
C ASP A 195 13.68 2.71 -15.81
N VAL A 196 12.63 1.97 -15.46
CA VAL A 196 12.49 1.21 -14.22
C VAL A 196 12.13 -0.23 -14.51
N ASP A 197 12.65 -1.17 -13.73
CA ASP A 197 12.29 -2.57 -13.83
C ASP A 197 10.85 -2.80 -13.34
N VAL A 198 10.01 -3.41 -14.19
CA VAL A 198 8.62 -3.72 -13.89
C VAL A 198 8.46 -5.21 -13.59
N ILE A 199 8.14 -5.53 -12.34
CA ILE A 199 7.88 -6.91 -11.90
C ILE A 199 6.37 -7.16 -11.99
N ARG A 200 5.96 -7.91 -13.01
CA ARG A 200 4.53 -8.09 -13.37
C ARG A 200 3.81 -9.12 -12.52
N SER A 201 4.54 -10.10 -11.98
CA SER A 201 3.97 -11.20 -11.17
C SER A 201 5.02 -11.82 -10.29
N GLY A 202 4.55 -12.54 -9.26
CA GLY A 202 5.39 -13.29 -8.34
C GLY A 202 5.81 -12.50 -7.11
N GLU A 203 6.84 -13.01 -6.49
CA GLU A 203 7.45 -12.52 -5.28
C GLU A 203 8.73 -11.75 -5.65
N VAL A 204 9.02 -10.69 -4.90
CA VAL A 204 10.25 -9.90 -5.05
C VAL A 204 11.15 -10.14 -3.85
N ASP A 205 12.36 -10.64 -4.08
CA ASP A 205 13.40 -10.73 -3.05
C ASP A 205 14.38 -9.56 -3.21
N LEU A 206 14.35 -8.64 -2.24
CA LEU A 206 15.23 -7.46 -2.21
C LEU A 206 16.60 -7.75 -1.57
N GLY A 207 16.90 -9.02 -1.27
CA GLY A 207 18.14 -9.39 -0.58
C GLY A 207 18.22 -8.91 0.88
N GLY A 208 19.30 -9.28 1.55
CA GLY A 208 19.64 -8.74 2.85
C GLY A 208 20.32 -7.37 2.69
N GLY A 209 19.85 -6.37 3.40
CA GLY A 209 20.57 -5.11 3.58
C GLY A 209 21.71 -5.29 4.56
#